data_4e815e1fdb0170f92bb28038668946eb
#
_entry.id   4e815e1fdb0170f92bb28038668946eb
#
_cell.length_a   1.000
_cell.length_b   1.000
_cell.length_c   1.000
_cell.angle_alpha   90.00
_cell.angle_beta   90.00
_cell.angle_gamma   90.00
#
_symmetry.space_group_name_H-M   'P 1'
#
loop_
_entity.id
_entity.type
_entity.pdbx_description
1 polymer ?
#
loop_
_entity_poly.entity_id
_entity_poly.type
_entity_poly.pdbx_seq_one_letter_code
_entity_poly.pdbx_strand_id
1 'polypeptide(L)'
;MSSEQPRTPDKARFCPGCGGPLEPQEINGHHRLVCRACGRIHYRNPAVGVAVIIRRRDAVLWGRRKGGPYAGAWCLPCGYVEWGEDIRDAAVREFAEETGLIVEVGEVVAVHSNFHDPQRLTVGVWFAGRVTGGTLTPGDDLDRAEFFPLEAPPAPLAFPTDALVLAALKAGKLALIPESAD
;
A
#
# COMPACT_ATOMS: atom_id res chain seq x y z
N MET A 1 -6.40 1.81 25.92
CA MET A 1 -6.95 0.45 25.79
C MET A 1 -6.26 -0.19 24.60
N SER A 2 -5.29 -1.06 24.87
CA SER A 2 -4.55 -1.80 23.85
C SER A 2 -5.49 -2.87 23.28
N SER A 3 -6.01 -2.64 22.08
CA SER A 3 -6.69 -3.70 21.33
C SER A 3 -5.64 -4.75 20.97
N GLU A 4 -5.64 -5.88 21.66
CA GLU A 4 -4.90 -7.07 21.24
C GLU A 4 -5.44 -7.50 19.88
N GLN A 5 -4.68 -7.13 18.84
CA GLN A 5 -4.99 -7.61 17.50
C GLN A 5 -4.62 -9.09 17.41
N PRO A 6 -5.48 -9.94 16.81
CA PRO A 6 -5.21 -11.36 16.68
C PRO A 6 -3.91 -11.56 15.86
N ARG A 7 -2.87 -11.99 16.56
CA ARG A 7 -1.60 -12.33 15.92
C ARG A 7 -1.74 -13.71 15.27
N THR A 8 -1.88 -13.77 13.95
CA THR A 8 -1.77 -15.03 13.23
C THR A 8 -0.37 -15.60 13.49
N PRO A 9 -0.25 -16.82 14.04
CA PRO A 9 1.05 -17.41 14.30
C PRO A 9 1.86 -17.52 13.01
N ASP A 10 3.17 -17.24 13.10
CA ASP A 10 4.09 -17.45 11.99
C ASP A 10 4.17 -18.96 11.68
N LYS A 11 3.93 -19.32 10.42
CA LYS A 11 3.92 -20.70 9.95
C LYS A 11 5.30 -21.19 9.47
N ALA A 12 6.32 -20.34 9.51
CA ALA A 12 7.65 -20.72 9.10
C ALA A 12 8.18 -21.86 9.96
N ARG A 13 8.67 -22.93 9.34
CA ARG A 13 9.21 -24.12 10.01
C ARG A 13 10.72 -24.19 9.94
N PHE A 14 11.32 -23.57 8.93
CA PHE A 14 12.75 -23.66 8.65
C PHE A 14 13.36 -22.28 8.46
N CYS A 15 14.60 -22.14 8.92
CA CYS A 15 15.38 -20.93 8.80
C CYS A 15 15.76 -20.66 7.33
N PRO A 16 15.43 -19.48 6.76
CA PRO A 16 15.80 -19.17 5.38
C PRO A 16 17.30 -19.01 5.16
N GLY A 17 18.08 -18.86 6.24
CA GLY A 17 19.53 -18.69 6.13
C GLY A 17 20.34 -20.00 6.19
N CYS A 18 19.84 -21.06 6.85
CA CYS A 18 20.61 -22.31 7.02
C CYS A 18 19.78 -23.59 6.91
N GLY A 19 18.47 -23.48 6.69
CA GLY A 19 17.56 -24.63 6.62
C GLY A 19 17.27 -25.32 7.96
N GLY A 20 17.86 -24.87 9.06
CA GLY A 20 17.63 -25.45 10.39
C GLY A 20 16.21 -25.19 10.92
N PRO A 21 15.70 -26.01 11.86
CA PRO A 21 14.35 -25.85 12.39
C PRO A 21 14.20 -24.55 13.19
N LEU A 22 13.04 -23.89 13.01
CA LEU A 22 12.63 -22.71 13.76
C LEU A 22 11.74 -23.14 14.92
N GLU A 23 12.00 -22.61 16.11
CA GLU A 23 11.20 -22.85 17.31
C GLU A 23 10.76 -21.54 17.96
N PRO A 24 9.55 -21.51 18.55
CA PRO A 24 9.08 -20.34 19.25
C PRO A 24 9.88 -20.12 20.55
N GLN A 25 10.34 -18.91 20.78
CA GLN A 25 10.98 -18.44 22.00
C GLN A 25 10.43 -17.07 22.38
N GLU A 26 10.44 -16.76 23.67
CA GLU A 26 10.13 -15.43 24.14
C GLU A 26 11.41 -14.59 24.19
N ILE A 27 11.41 -13.47 23.43
CA ILE A 27 12.52 -12.53 23.38
C ILE A 27 11.98 -11.13 23.63
N ASN A 28 12.41 -10.51 24.72
CA ASN A 28 11.98 -9.16 25.11
C ASN A 28 10.44 -8.99 25.16
N GLY A 29 9.73 -9.95 25.71
CA GLY A 29 8.27 -9.94 25.83
C GLY A 29 7.51 -10.22 24.52
N HIS A 30 8.21 -10.70 23.48
CA HIS A 30 7.61 -11.07 22.19
C HIS A 30 7.90 -12.51 21.85
N HIS A 31 6.88 -13.23 21.37
CA HIS A 31 7.09 -14.55 20.76
C HIS A 31 7.77 -14.38 19.40
N ARG A 32 8.95 -15.01 19.25
CA ARG A 32 9.75 -15.02 18.03
C ARG A 32 10.09 -16.45 17.64
N LEU A 33 10.28 -16.71 16.35
CA LEU A 33 10.86 -17.95 15.89
C LEU A 33 12.39 -17.82 15.86
N VAL A 34 13.08 -18.74 16.52
CA VAL A 34 14.54 -18.76 16.59
C VAL A 34 15.07 -20.06 15.99
N CYS A 35 16.08 -19.96 15.16
CA CYS A 35 16.71 -21.14 14.55
C CYS A 35 17.57 -21.90 15.58
N ARG A 36 17.29 -23.18 15.78
CA ARG A 36 18.08 -24.04 16.68
C ARG A 36 19.51 -24.25 16.19
N ALA A 37 19.73 -24.23 14.88
CA ALA A 37 21.06 -24.55 14.31
C ALA A 37 21.99 -23.33 14.30
N CYS A 38 21.50 -22.11 13.95
CA CYS A 38 22.35 -20.93 13.79
C CYS A 38 22.00 -19.76 14.72
N GLY A 39 21.01 -19.90 15.58
CA GLY A 39 20.59 -18.85 16.53
C GLY A 39 19.89 -17.64 15.92
N ARG A 40 19.69 -17.60 14.59
CA ARG A 40 19.05 -16.46 13.93
C ARG A 40 17.61 -16.32 14.35
N ILE A 41 17.22 -15.11 14.72
CA ILE A 41 15.82 -14.75 14.97
C ILE A 41 15.14 -14.50 13.63
N HIS A 42 13.99 -15.14 13.41
CA HIS A 42 13.14 -14.90 12.26
C HIS A 42 12.16 -13.79 12.58
N TYR A 43 12.35 -12.62 11.96
CA TYR A 43 11.44 -11.48 12.08
C TYR A 43 10.39 -11.57 10.97
N ARG A 44 9.13 -11.38 11.36
CA ARG A 44 8.03 -11.20 10.42
C ARG A 44 7.65 -9.73 10.39
N ASN A 45 8.03 -9.05 9.32
CA ASN A 45 7.72 -7.64 9.11
C ASN A 45 6.50 -7.48 8.20
N PRO A 46 5.70 -6.40 8.33
CA PRO A 46 4.70 -6.07 7.34
C PRO A 46 5.37 -5.74 6.00
N ALA A 47 4.69 -6.05 4.90
CA ALA A 47 5.11 -5.57 3.59
C ALA A 47 4.91 -4.05 3.50
N VAL A 48 5.74 -3.37 2.72
CA VAL A 48 5.59 -1.95 2.46
C VAL A 48 4.85 -1.77 1.14
N GLY A 49 3.75 -1.03 1.17
CA GLY A 49 3.00 -0.63 -0.01
C GLY A 49 3.11 0.89 -0.23
N VAL A 50 3.03 1.30 -1.47
CA VAL A 50 3.02 2.71 -1.88
C VAL A 50 1.78 3.02 -2.69
N ALA A 51 1.29 4.23 -2.60
CA ALA A 51 0.20 4.74 -3.42
C ALA A 51 0.45 6.20 -3.79
N VAL A 52 -0.04 6.63 -4.95
CA VAL A 52 0.07 8.02 -5.39
C VAL A 52 -1.32 8.63 -5.51
N ILE A 53 -1.53 9.77 -4.87
CA ILE A 53 -2.77 10.52 -4.93
C ILE A 53 -2.64 11.60 -6.00
N ILE A 54 -3.41 11.45 -7.08
CA ILE A 54 -3.55 12.47 -8.12
C ILE A 54 -4.90 13.14 -7.95
N ARG A 55 -4.86 14.44 -7.77
CA ARG A 55 -6.05 15.30 -7.74
C ARG A 55 -6.09 16.17 -8.98
N ARG A 56 -7.24 16.21 -9.64
CA ARG A 56 -7.54 17.12 -10.75
C ARG A 56 -8.78 17.92 -10.37
N ARG A 57 -8.61 19.23 -10.07
CA ARG A 57 -9.66 20.10 -9.54
C ARG A 57 -10.26 19.51 -8.25
N ASP A 58 -11.52 19.07 -8.30
CA ASP A 58 -12.28 18.46 -7.21
C ASP A 58 -12.38 16.93 -7.29
N ALA A 59 -11.69 16.32 -8.28
CA ALA A 59 -11.71 14.88 -8.51
C ALA A 59 -10.37 14.22 -8.17
N VAL A 60 -10.41 12.94 -7.79
CA VAL A 60 -9.25 12.07 -7.47
C VAL A 60 -9.26 10.89 -8.42
N LEU A 61 -8.08 10.46 -8.85
CA LEU A 61 -7.90 9.27 -9.67
C LEU A 61 -8.04 8.01 -8.83
N TRP A 62 -8.88 7.08 -9.32
CA TRP A 62 -9.09 5.76 -8.73
C TRP A 62 -8.89 4.69 -9.78
N GLY A 63 -8.38 3.53 -9.35
CA GLY A 63 -8.28 2.32 -10.14
C GLY A 63 -9.28 1.25 -9.69
N ARG A 64 -9.90 0.52 -10.62
CA ARG A 64 -10.74 -0.63 -10.29
C ARG A 64 -9.95 -1.93 -10.44
N ARG A 65 -9.96 -2.74 -9.40
CA ARG A 65 -9.25 -4.01 -9.36
C ARG A 65 -9.83 -5.01 -10.36
N LYS A 66 -8.97 -5.56 -11.22
CA LYS A 66 -9.32 -6.54 -12.27
C LYS A 66 -9.60 -7.93 -11.71
N GLY A 67 -8.90 -8.30 -10.64
CA GLY A 67 -8.92 -9.68 -10.13
C GLY A 67 -8.62 -9.79 -8.64
N GLY A 68 -8.43 -11.03 -8.19
CA GLY A 68 -8.12 -11.35 -6.79
C GLY A 68 -9.33 -11.17 -5.85
N PRO A 69 -9.08 -11.13 -4.53
CA PRO A 69 -10.16 -11.06 -3.53
C PRO A 69 -10.93 -9.73 -3.55
N TYR A 70 -10.41 -8.71 -4.22
CA TYR A 70 -11.01 -7.37 -4.33
C TYR A 70 -11.46 -7.04 -5.76
N ALA A 71 -11.68 -8.04 -6.61
CA ALA A 71 -12.13 -7.83 -7.99
C ALA A 71 -13.40 -6.94 -8.05
N GLY A 72 -13.38 -5.92 -8.90
CA GLY A 72 -14.44 -4.95 -9.06
C GLY A 72 -14.48 -3.82 -8.02
N ALA A 73 -13.70 -3.90 -6.94
CA ALA A 73 -13.56 -2.81 -5.97
C ALA A 73 -12.51 -1.78 -6.42
N TRP A 74 -12.63 -0.56 -5.90
CA TRP A 74 -11.80 0.58 -6.26
C TRP A 74 -10.74 0.85 -5.20
N CYS A 75 -9.56 1.26 -5.63
CA CYS A 75 -8.45 1.68 -4.77
C CYS A 75 -7.75 2.91 -5.36
N LEU A 76 -7.01 3.62 -4.56
CA LEU A 76 -5.98 4.51 -5.06
C LEU A 76 -4.92 3.66 -5.78
N PRO A 77 -4.35 4.09 -6.94
CA PRO A 77 -3.29 3.35 -7.62
C PRO A 77 -2.12 3.07 -6.65
N CYS A 78 -1.76 1.79 -6.51
CA CYS A 78 -0.87 1.33 -5.45
C CYS A 78 -0.26 -0.04 -5.70
N GLY A 79 0.95 -0.25 -5.21
CA GLY A 79 1.60 -1.55 -5.26
C GLY A 79 2.64 -1.73 -4.17
N TYR A 80 3.47 -2.76 -4.29
CA TYR A 80 4.49 -3.09 -3.30
C TYR A 80 5.87 -2.56 -3.68
N VAL A 81 6.62 -2.18 -2.64
CA VAL A 81 8.06 -1.88 -2.79
C VAL A 81 8.81 -3.19 -2.94
N GLU A 82 9.60 -3.31 -3.98
CA GLU A 82 10.43 -4.48 -4.25
C GLU A 82 11.72 -4.45 -3.41
N TRP A 83 12.35 -5.62 -3.24
CA TRP A 83 13.59 -5.72 -2.48
C TRP A 83 14.72 -4.91 -3.13
N GLY A 84 15.26 -3.93 -2.40
CA GLY A 84 16.34 -3.06 -2.89
C GLY A 84 15.88 -1.86 -3.71
N GLU A 85 14.57 -1.64 -3.85
CA GLU A 85 13.98 -0.51 -4.54
C GLU A 85 13.79 0.69 -3.61
N ASP A 86 14.05 1.89 -4.10
CA ASP A 86 13.67 3.12 -3.41
C ASP A 86 12.15 3.27 -3.40
N ILE A 87 11.60 3.70 -2.27
CA ILE A 87 10.15 3.80 -2.07
C ILE A 87 9.46 4.79 -3.02
N ARG A 88 10.17 5.84 -3.49
CA ARG A 88 9.64 6.81 -4.45
C ARG A 88 9.70 6.27 -5.87
N ASP A 89 10.76 5.50 -6.19
CA ASP A 89 10.87 4.82 -7.49
C ASP A 89 9.78 3.75 -7.60
N ALA A 90 9.51 2.98 -6.53
CA ALA A 90 8.38 2.05 -6.46
C ALA A 90 7.04 2.75 -6.74
N ALA A 91 6.80 3.92 -6.13
CA ALA A 91 5.58 4.69 -6.33
C ALA A 91 5.42 5.16 -7.79
N VAL A 92 6.51 5.60 -8.43
CA VAL A 92 6.50 5.99 -9.85
C VAL A 92 6.23 4.78 -10.74
N ARG A 93 6.93 3.67 -10.52
CA ARG A 93 6.80 2.43 -11.30
C ARG A 93 5.37 1.87 -11.23
N GLU A 94 4.87 1.60 -10.02
CA GLU A 94 3.53 1.05 -9.80
C GLU A 94 2.44 1.94 -10.41
N PHE A 95 2.57 3.26 -10.21
CA PHE A 95 1.61 4.20 -10.77
C PHE A 95 1.59 4.17 -12.30
N ALA A 96 2.77 4.08 -12.94
CA ALA A 96 2.87 3.99 -14.39
C ALA A 96 2.34 2.67 -14.93
N GLU A 97 2.64 1.53 -14.28
CA GLU A 97 2.16 0.19 -14.64
C GLU A 97 0.64 0.09 -14.57
N GLU A 98 0.03 0.66 -13.51
CA GLU A 98 -1.40 0.60 -13.28
C GLU A 98 -2.22 1.63 -14.09
N THR A 99 -1.63 2.77 -14.45
CA THR A 99 -2.40 3.89 -15.05
C THR A 99 -1.93 4.34 -16.42
N GLY A 100 -0.72 3.95 -16.86
CA GLY A 100 -0.09 4.46 -18.08
C GLY A 100 0.35 5.93 -18.01
N LEU A 101 0.18 6.59 -16.86
CA LEU A 101 0.56 7.99 -16.65
C LEU A 101 1.98 8.07 -16.10
N ILE A 102 2.68 9.14 -16.48
CA ILE A 102 3.98 9.51 -15.90
C ILE A 102 3.70 10.52 -14.79
N VAL A 103 4.26 10.27 -13.60
CA VAL A 103 4.00 11.07 -12.41
C VAL A 103 5.30 11.58 -11.79
N GLU A 104 5.26 12.81 -11.30
CA GLU A 104 6.21 13.34 -10.33
C GLU A 104 5.65 13.07 -8.92
N VAL A 105 6.44 12.38 -8.09
CA VAL A 105 6.07 12.01 -6.73
C VAL A 105 6.61 13.06 -5.75
N GLY A 106 5.70 13.68 -5.02
CA GLY A 106 5.97 14.71 -4.02
C GLY A 106 6.11 14.18 -2.60
N GLU A 107 5.57 14.92 -1.63
CA GLU A 107 5.68 14.59 -0.22
C GLU A 107 4.81 13.40 0.19
N VAL A 108 5.23 12.72 1.27
CA VAL A 108 4.39 11.73 1.96
C VAL A 108 3.26 12.47 2.65
N VAL A 109 2.03 12.11 2.33
CA VAL A 109 0.83 12.76 2.88
C VAL A 109 0.09 11.89 3.89
N ALA A 110 0.28 10.58 3.83
CA ALA A 110 -0.29 9.66 4.81
C ALA A 110 0.57 8.39 4.97
N VAL A 111 0.54 7.82 6.18
CA VAL A 111 1.08 6.49 6.46
C VAL A 111 0.07 5.75 7.34
N HIS A 112 -0.35 4.58 6.91
CA HIS A 112 -1.29 3.75 7.67
C HIS A 112 -0.84 2.29 7.72
N SER A 113 -1.04 1.65 8.88
CA SER A 113 -0.98 0.20 8.98
C SER A 113 -2.29 -0.39 8.46
N ASN A 114 -2.19 -1.42 7.63
CA ASN A 114 -3.33 -2.10 7.05
C ASN A 114 -3.43 -3.52 7.60
N PHE A 115 -4.51 -3.80 8.30
CA PHE A 115 -4.75 -5.05 9.03
C PHE A 115 -5.90 -5.88 8.46
N HIS A 116 -6.48 -5.47 7.34
CA HIS A 116 -7.64 -6.15 6.74
C HIS A 116 -7.32 -7.57 6.26
N ASP A 117 -6.06 -7.83 5.86
CA ASP A 117 -5.56 -9.18 5.60
C ASP A 117 -4.61 -9.61 6.74
N PRO A 118 -5.08 -10.45 7.69
CA PRO A 118 -4.26 -10.89 8.82
C PRO A 118 -3.11 -11.82 8.40
N GLN A 119 -3.13 -12.36 7.18
CA GLN A 119 -2.04 -13.20 6.68
C GLN A 119 -0.91 -12.35 6.09
N ARG A 120 -1.21 -11.14 5.59
CA ARG A 120 -0.28 -10.22 4.96
C ARG A 120 -0.49 -8.79 5.45
N LEU A 121 0.01 -8.52 6.63
CA LEU A 121 -0.01 -7.14 7.15
C LEU A 121 0.85 -6.23 6.26
N THR A 122 0.39 -5.01 6.04
CA THR A 122 1.11 -4.01 5.26
C THR A 122 1.20 -2.68 5.99
N VAL A 123 2.22 -1.91 5.65
CA VAL A 123 2.29 -0.47 5.92
C VAL A 123 2.18 0.23 4.58
N GLY A 124 1.13 1.01 4.39
CA GLY A 124 0.94 1.82 3.20
C GLY A 124 1.49 3.23 3.40
N VAL A 125 2.15 3.75 2.39
CA VAL A 125 2.67 5.11 2.31
C VAL A 125 2.04 5.80 1.11
N TRP A 126 1.30 6.88 1.36
CA TRP A 126 0.65 7.67 0.30
C TRP A 126 1.44 8.92 0.02
N PHE A 127 1.73 9.11 -1.25
CA PHE A 127 2.41 10.30 -1.75
C PHE A 127 1.42 11.23 -2.46
N ALA A 128 1.64 12.53 -2.35
CA ALA A 128 1.07 13.47 -3.30
C ALA A 128 1.77 13.30 -4.64
N GLY A 129 1.02 13.35 -5.75
CA GLY A 129 1.60 13.26 -7.09
C GLY A 129 1.04 14.31 -8.04
N ARG A 130 1.79 14.57 -9.11
CA ARG A 130 1.41 15.41 -10.25
C ARG A 130 1.70 14.68 -11.54
N VAL A 131 0.71 14.58 -12.43
CA VAL A 131 0.90 13.99 -13.77
C VAL A 131 1.76 14.92 -14.61
N THR A 132 2.82 14.37 -15.22
CA THR A 132 3.74 15.09 -16.10
C THR A 132 3.69 14.59 -17.54
N GLY A 133 2.99 13.48 -17.80
CA GLY A 133 2.85 12.92 -19.16
C GLY A 133 2.11 11.59 -19.15
N GLY A 134 2.18 10.88 -20.25
CA GLY A 134 1.50 9.61 -20.45
C GLY A 134 0.06 9.74 -20.91
N THR A 135 -0.60 8.60 -21.08
CA THR A 135 -2.01 8.52 -21.44
C THR A 135 -2.71 7.60 -20.47
N LEU A 136 -3.81 8.07 -19.87
CA LEU A 136 -4.56 7.28 -18.89
C LEU A 136 -5.09 5.99 -19.52
N THR A 137 -4.43 4.89 -19.21
CA THR A 137 -4.71 3.55 -19.72
C THR A 137 -4.57 2.57 -18.55
N PRO A 138 -5.66 1.95 -18.08
CA PRO A 138 -5.56 0.99 -16.99
C PRO A 138 -4.69 -0.20 -17.42
N GLY A 139 -3.81 -0.62 -16.55
CA GLY A 139 -2.87 -1.71 -16.78
C GLY A 139 -2.67 -2.57 -15.54
N ASP A 140 -1.77 -3.53 -15.63
CA ASP A 140 -1.45 -4.49 -14.60
C ASP A 140 -2.69 -5.13 -13.99
N ASP A 141 -2.94 -4.95 -12.71
CA ASP A 141 -4.09 -5.54 -12.01
C ASP A 141 -5.32 -4.61 -11.92
N LEU A 142 -5.32 -3.50 -12.67
CA LEU A 142 -6.48 -2.63 -12.86
C LEU A 142 -7.15 -2.85 -14.23
N ASP A 143 -8.48 -2.84 -14.28
CA ASP A 143 -9.27 -2.90 -15.52
C ASP A 143 -9.95 -1.57 -15.87
N ARG A 144 -9.96 -0.61 -14.93
CA ARG A 144 -10.41 0.77 -15.12
C ARG A 144 -9.55 1.73 -14.29
N ALA A 145 -9.38 2.94 -14.80
CA ALA A 145 -8.78 4.06 -14.10
C ALA A 145 -9.55 5.33 -14.46
N GLU A 146 -10.18 5.96 -13.48
CA GLU A 146 -11.10 7.07 -13.69
C GLU A 146 -10.98 8.11 -12.58
N PHE A 147 -11.26 9.38 -12.91
CA PHE A 147 -11.38 10.47 -11.93
C PHE A 147 -12.79 10.55 -11.38
N PHE A 148 -12.93 10.48 -10.07
CA PHE A 148 -14.20 10.65 -9.37
C PHE A 148 -14.18 11.90 -8.51
N PRO A 149 -15.30 12.65 -8.44
CA PRO A 149 -15.41 13.77 -7.52
C PRO A 149 -15.09 13.34 -6.09
N LEU A 150 -14.39 14.19 -5.36
CA LEU A 150 -14.00 13.90 -3.97
C LEU A 150 -15.22 13.59 -3.09
N GLU A 151 -16.35 14.29 -3.34
CA GLU A 151 -17.59 14.10 -2.60
C GLU A 151 -18.41 12.89 -3.04
N ALA A 152 -18.13 12.35 -4.24
CA ALA A 152 -18.80 11.17 -4.80
C ALA A 152 -17.77 10.13 -5.24
N PRO A 153 -16.99 9.54 -4.30
CA PRO A 153 -15.99 8.53 -4.59
C PRO A 153 -16.65 7.25 -5.11
N PRO A 154 -15.89 6.40 -5.84
CA PRO A 154 -16.41 5.13 -6.30
C PRO A 154 -16.64 4.16 -5.13
N ALA A 155 -17.47 3.15 -5.36
CA ALA A 155 -17.76 2.10 -4.38
C ALA A 155 -17.93 0.74 -5.09
N PRO A 156 -17.61 -0.37 -4.39
CA PRO A 156 -16.99 -0.45 -3.07
C PRO A 156 -15.49 -0.11 -3.11
N LEU A 157 -14.91 0.35 -1.99
CA LEU A 157 -13.47 0.50 -1.86
C LEU A 157 -12.82 -0.84 -1.52
N ALA A 158 -11.65 -1.10 -2.13
CA ALA A 158 -10.89 -2.33 -1.90
C ALA A 158 -10.23 -2.36 -0.51
N PHE A 159 -9.72 -1.21 -0.06
CA PHE A 159 -8.92 -1.14 1.16
C PHE A 159 -9.54 -0.17 2.18
N PRO A 160 -9.71 -0.59 3.45
CA PRO A 160 -10.20 0.30 4.50
C PRO A 160 -9.32 1.54 4.72
N THR A 161 -8.02 1.44 4.42
CA THR A 161 -7.07 2.56 4.52
C THR A 161 -7.33 3.65 3.50
N ASP A 162 -7.86 3.33 2.31
CA ASP A 162 -8.26 4.33 1.32
C ASP A 162 -9.42 5.20 1.82
N ALA A 163 -10.32 4.61 2.62
CA ALA A 163 -11.38 5.38 3.28
C ALA A 163 -10.82 6.39 4.29
N LEU A 164 -9.73 6.05 5.01
CA LEU A 164 -9.06 6.98 5.93
C LEU A 164 -8.41 8.13 5.16
N VAL A 165 -7.72 7.81 4.07
CA VAL A 165 -7.10 8.81 3.19
C VAL A 165 -8.16 9.73 2.58
N LEU A 166 -9.25 9.15 2.06
CA LEU A 166 -10.38 9.92 1.51
C LEU A 166 -10.98 10.87 2.55
N ALA A 167 -11.20 10.40 3.77
CA ALA A 167 -11.71 11.25 4.86
C ALA A 167 -10.76 12.40 5.19
N ALA A 168 -9.44 12.15 5.17
CA ALA A 168 -8.44 13.20 5.39
C ALA A 168 -8.38 14.20 4.22
N LEU A 169 -8.54 13.75 2.98
CA LEU A 169 -8.66 14.61 1.79
C LEU A 169 -9.88 15.53 1.88
N LYS A 170 -11.05 14.99 2.21
CA LYS A 170 -12.29 15.76 2.40
C LYS A 170 -12.17 16.80 3.51
N ALA A 171 -11.45 16.46 4.56
CA ALA A 171 -11.19 17.38 5.67
C ALA A 171 -10.09 18.43 5.37
N GLY A 172 -9.50 18.44 4.17
CA GLY A 172 -8.41 19.36 3.80
C GLY A 172 -7.12 19.17 4.61
N LYS A 173 -6.90 17.99 5.17
CA LYS A 173 -5.75 17.67 6.04
C LYS A 173 -4.52 17.21 5.27
N LEU A 174 -4.62 16.91 3.98
CA LEU A 174 -3.52 16.43 3.15
C LEU A 174 -3.08 17.53 2.18
N ALA A 175 -1.78 17.85 2.20
CA ALA A 175 -1.18 18.80 1.28
C ALA A 175 -0.89 18.09 -0.06
N LEU A 176 -1.74 18.25 -1.04
CA LEU A 176 -1.54 17.72 -2.39
C LEU A 176 -0.80 18.74 -3.26
N ILE A 177 -0.13 18.24 -4.30
CA ILE A 177 0.51 19.10 -5.30
C ILE A 177 -0.59 19.77 -6.13
N PRO A 178 -0.60 21.10 -6.23
CA PRO A 178 -1.54 21.81 -7.10
C PRO A 178 -1.35 21.39 -8.57
N GLU A 179 -2.43 21.36 -9.34
CA GLU A 179 -2.29 21.31 -10.81
C GLU A 179 -1.48 22.53 -11.27
N SER A 180 -0.56 22.32 -12.22
CA SER A 180 0.03 23.44 -12.95
C SER A 180 -1.13 24.20 -13.66
N ALA A 181 -1.21 25.49 -13.42
CA ALA A 181 -2.10 26.34 -14.21
C ALA A 181 -1.63 26.29 -15.66
N ASP A 182 -2.41 25.64 -16.54
CA ASP A 182 -2.27 25.77 -17.98
C ASP A 182 -2.73 27.16 -18.44
#